data_f858bae78bcfc67101d4fef0e8d214d1
#
_entry.id   f858bae78bcfc67101d4fef0e8d214d1
#
_cell.length_a   1.000
_cell.length_b   1.000
_cell.length_c   1.000
_cell.angle_alpha   90.00
_cell.angle_beta   90.00
_cell.angle_gamma   90.00
#
_symmetry.space_group_name_H-M   'P 1'
#
loop_
_entity.id
_entity.type
_entity.pdbx_description
1 polymer ?
#
loop_
_entity_poly.entity_id
_entity_poly.type
_entity_poly.pdbx_seq_one_letter_code
_entity_poly.pdbx_strand_id
1 'polypeptide(L)'
;MNKFLKYFLILLSFGLLVVPIIFATQLYQSSESAFESSQNTKDSQRKSTLRDSKVDPEKQPISILFLGIDDNEGREKNGQSVEHSRSDAMILSTFNQKKHQIRMLSIPRDTISYIPKVGYYDKITHAHAYGGPLAAMDSVEATMNVPVDYYVRINMKAFVEAVDELCGIYYDVPYNLNEPNSDDTGRIKIKKGYQKLNGDQALAVARTRHHDSDLKRGQRQMELIKILFQKAQNLNSIDKLDNVISIVGKNAKHNLTQKEIKSLAKMYLGGNTEIKTSQLKGKDDYLNDIYYYHPSVKSIMEYSNLLRNDLGLSKITNKNDFLDQRVIKRYGSLVPLTELDEDLLRKNQKESTDSQKESDSSSQNNDEEDQTNEQTDQNTLNGNEQYPNQQYNNQDNGENGMINNDNYPYAQ
;
A
#
# COMPACT_ATOMS: atom_id res chain seq x y z
N MET A 1 -59.74 3.76 28.24
CA MET A 1 -58.30 3.68 28.39
C MET A 1 -57.84 4.74 29.40
N ASN A 2 -57.25 4.31 30.52
CA ASN A 2 -56.79 5.21 31.55
C ASN A 2 -55.83 6.25 30.98
N LYS A 3 -56.01 7.54 31.37
CA LYS A 3 -55.11 8.64 30.91
C LYS A 3 -53.64 8.32 31.15
N PHE A 4 -53.32 7.64 32.28
CA PHE A 4 -52.00 7.17 32.60
C PHE A 4 -51.46 6.17 31.58
N LEU A 5 -52.24 5.19 31.16
CA LEU A 5 -51.85 4.19 30.16
C LEU A 5 -51.60 4.83 28.78
N LYS A 6 -52.37 5.86 28.44
CA LYS A 6 -52.16 6.63 27.18
C LYS A 6 -50.82 7.38 27.19
N TYR A 7 -50.51 8.07 28.27
CA TYR A 7 -49.20 8.79 28.37
C TYR A 7 -48.05 7.81 28.46
N PHE A 8 -48.20 6.68 29.15
CA PHE A 8 -47.17 5.64 29.19
C PHE A 8 -46.87 5.06 27.81
N LEU A 9 -47.92 4.76 27.02
CA LEU A 9 -47.74 4.26 25.64
C LEU A 9 -47.12 5.30 24.71
N ILE A 10 -47.42 6.59 24.86
CA ILE A 10 -46.80 7.68 24.10
C ILE A 10 -45.33 7.79 24.49
N LEU A 11 -44.99 7.73 25.75
CA LEU A 11 -43.62 7.81 26.23
C LEU A 11 -42.77 6.60 25.81
N LEU A 12 -43.40 5.41 25.84
CA LEU A 12 -42.78 4.18 25.35
C LEU A 12 -42.53 4.23 23.85
N SER A 13 -43.53 4.72 23.06
CA SER A 13 -43.35 4.86 21.60
C SER A 13 -42.30 5.90 21.24
N PHE A 14 -42.19 6.99 22.00
CA PHE A 14 -41.17 8.02 21.83
C PHE A 14 -39.77 7.47 22.19
N GLY A 15 -39.66 6.69 23.28
CA GLY A 15 -38.41 6.01 23.63
C GLY A 15 -37.97 4.99 22.57
N LEU A 16 -38.92 4.26 21.99
CA LEU A 16 -38.67 3.26 20.94
C LEU A 16 -38.23 3.88 19.61
N LEU A 17 -38.54 5.17 19.36
CA LEU A 17 -38.06 5.93 18.20
C LEU A 17 -36.76 6.67 18.49
N VAL A 18 -36.61 7.26 19.67
CA VAL A 18 -35.46 8.12 20.00
C VAL A 18 -34.19 7.28 20.30
N VAL A 19 -34.31 6.14 20.97
CA VAL A 19 -33.18 5.28 21.31
C VAL A 19 -32.44 4.77 20.07
N PRO A 20 -33.10 4.23 19.03
CA PRO A 20 -32.41 3.87 17.79
C PRO A 20 -31.73 5.03 17.07
N ILE A 21 -32.34 6.24 17.12
CA ILE A 21 -31.73 7.44 16.50
C ILE A 21 -30.46 7.84 17.26
N ILE A 22 -30.50 7.85 18.59
CA ILE A 22 -29.30 8.15 19.41
C ILE A 22 -28.22 7.08 19.16
N PHE A 23 -28.60 5.81 19.11
CA PHE A 23 -27.66 4.72 18.84
C PHE A 23 -27.07 4.82 17.43
N ALA A 24 -27.90 5.12 16.42
CA ALA A 24 -27.45 5.34 15.05
C ALA A 24 -26.50 6.56 14.93
N THR A 25 -26.78 7.67 15.65
CA THR A 25 -25.91 8.83 15.68
C THR A 25 -24.59 8.55 16.39
N GLN A 26 -24.59 7.79 17.48
CA GLN A 26 -23.37 7.35 18.15
C GLN A 26 -22.53 6.42 17.29
N LEU A 27 -23.14 5.44 16.62
CA LEU A 27 -22.48 4.58 15.63
C LEU A 27 -21.86 5.38 14.49
N TYR A 28 -22.62 6.34 13.95
CA TYR A 28 -22.15 7.24 12.90
C TYR A 28 -20.93 8.06 13.36
N GLN A 29 -21.01 8.69 14.53
CA GLN A 29 -19.90 9.46 15.11
C GLN A 29 -18.69 8.60 15.43
N SER A 30 -18.89 7.37 15.94
CA SER A 30 -17.79 6.44 16.22
C SER A 30 -17.10 5.97 14.94
N SER A 31 -17.84 5.76 13.85
CA SER A 31 -17.26 5.43 12.55
C SER A 31 -16.50 6.62 11.95
N GLU A 32 -17.01 7.83 12.09
CA GLU A 32 -16.37 9.05 11.59
C GLU A 32 -15.06 9.34 12.32
N SER A 33 -15.02 9.23 13.65
CA SER A 33 -13.80 9.40 14.43
C SER A 33 -12.72 8.33 14.15
N ALA A 34 -13.14 7.08 13.87
CA ALA A 34 -12.23 6.01 13.49
C ALA A 34 -11.60 6.28 12.11
N PHE A 35 -12.36 6.85 11.18
CA PHE A 35 -11.85 7.27 9.87
C PHE A 35 -10.87 8.44 9.98
N GLU A 36 -11.19 9.45 10.77
CA GLU A 36 -10.31 10.60 10.98
C GLU A 36 -8.97 10.19 11.60
N SER A 37 -8.97 9.22 12.51
CA SER A 37 -7.75 8.70 13.14
C SER A 37 -6.86 7.88 12.20
N SER A 38 -7.44 7.27 11.17
CA SER A 38 -6.73 6.45 10.17
C SER A 38 -6.26 7.26 8.96
N GLN A 39 -6.92 8.38 8.67
CA GLN A 39 -6.56 9.26 7.57
C GLN A 39 -5.33 10.10 7.90
N ASN A 40 -4.29 9.99 7.07
CA ASN A 40 -3.20 10.96 7.09
C ASN A 40 -3.55 12.16 6.19
N THR A 41 -4.07 13.22 6.81
CA THR A 41 -4.51 14.41 6.09
C THR A 41 -3.40 15.15 5.37
N LYS A 42 -2.15 15.07 5.85
CA LYS A 42 -0.98 15.65 5.18
C LYS A 42 -0.69 14.91 3.87
N ASP A 43 -0.76 13.60 3.89
CA ASP A 43 -0.52 12.75 2.71
C ASP A 43 -1.67 12.81 1.70
N SER A 44 -2.87 13.24 2.13
CA SER A 44 -4.03 13.39 1.23
C SER A 44 -3.84 14.46 0.15
N GLN A 45 -2.87 15.36 0.34
CA GLN A 45 -2.53 16.39 -0.66
C GLN A 45 -1.51 15.91 -1.70
N ARG A 46 -0.93 14.71 -1.54
CA ARG A 46 0.03 14.17 -2.50
C ARG A 46 -0.59 14.06 -3.89
N LYS A 47 0.17 14.47 -4.87
CA LYS A 47 -0.08 14.24 -6.30
C LYS A 47 1.10 13.46 -6.87
N SER A 48 0.86 12.41 -7.63
CA SER A 48 1.90 11.73 -8.40
C SER A 48 2.54 12.68 -9.40
N THR A 49 3.86 12.63 -9.55
CA THR A 49 4.58 13.38 -10.60
C THR A 49 4.27 12.86 -12.01
N LEU A 50 3.67 11.69 -12.12
CA LEU A 50 3.23 11.07 -13.37
C LEU A 50 1.78 11.44 -13.72
N ARG A 51 1.18 12.41 -13.03
CA ARG A 51 -0.16 12.95 -13.26
C ARG A 51 -0.10 14.47 -13.45
N ASP A 52 -0.87 15.00 -14.37
CA ASP A 52 -0.99 16.46 -14.58
C ASP A 52 -1.73 17.14 -13.42
N SER A 53 -2.75 16.47 -12.88
CA SER A 53 -3.55 16.96 -11.76
C SER A 53 -3.84 15.86 -10.76
N LYS A 54 -4.24 16.25 -9.54
CA LYS A 54 -4.77 15.30 -8.55
C LYS A 54 -6.04 14.64 -9.12
N VAL A 55 -6.13 13.32 -9.01
CA VAL A 55 -7.27 12.55 -9.52
C VAL A 55 -8.45 12.59 -8.55
N ASP A 56 -9.66 12.53 -9.10
CA ASP A 56 -10.91 12.39 -8.36
C ASP A 56 -11.41 10.93 -8.52
N PRO A 57 -11.41 10.12 -7.46
CA PRO A 57 -11.83 8.71 -7.53
C PRO A 57 -13.28 8.52 -8.01
N GLU A 58 -14.12 9.54 -7.90
CA GLU A 58 -15.51 9.47 -8.36
C GLU A 58 -15.62 9.61 -9.89
N LYS A 59 -14.62 10.21 -10.54
CA LYS A 59 -14.70 10.58 -11.97
C LYS A 59 -13.65 9.91 -12.83
N GLN A 60 -12.52 9.53 -12.25
CA GLN A 60 -11.34 9.08 -12.98
C GLN A 60 -10.85 7.72 -12.46
N PRO A 61 -10.27 6.88 -13.32
CA PRO A 61 -9.55 5.70 -12.86
C PRO A 61 -8.39 6.09 -11.97
N ILE A 62 -8.22 5.35 -10.88
CA ILE A 62 -7.19 5.60 -9.87
C ILE A 62 -6.33 4.37 -9.63
N SER A 63 -5.18 4.60 -9.01
CA SER A 63 -4.30 3.55 -8.49
C SER A 63 -4.18 3.65 -6.97
N ILE A 64 -4.17 2.49 -6.31
CA ILE A 64 -3.98 2.37 -4.87
C ILE A 64 -2.87 1.35 -4.60
N LEU A 65 -1.89 1.72 -3.79
CA LEU A 65 -0.86 0.82 -3.28
C LEU A 65 -1.31 0.26 -1.93
N PHE A 66 -1.58 -1.03 -1.90
CA PHE A 66 -1.83 -1.76 -0.65
C PHE A 66 -0.51 -2.25 -0.07
N LEU A 67 -0.28 -1.91 1.19
CA LEU A 67 0.91 -2.24 1.96
C LEU A 67 0.50 -3.08 3.17
N GLY A 68 0.94 -4.33 3.22
CA GLY A 68 0.82 -5.18 4.40
C GLY A 68 2.07 -5.06 5.24
N ILE A 69 1.94 -4.66 6.49
CA ILE A 69 3.06 -4.59 7.43
C ILE A 69 2.94 -5.66 8.50
N ASP A 70 4.08 -6.27 8.81
CA ASP A 70 4.19 -7.23 9.90
C ASP A 70 4.43 -6.49 11.21
N ASP A 71 3.34 -5.96 11.77
CA ASP A 71 3.34 -5.22 13.02
C ASP A 71 2.33 -5.83 13.99
N ASN A 72 2.78 -6.10 15.21
CA ASN A 72 1.93 -6.53 16.31
C ASN A 72 2.33 -5.80 17.61
N GLU A 73 1.40 -5.75 18.58
CA GLU A 73 1.60 -5.07 19.87
C GLU A 73 2.84 -5.57 20.63
N GLY A 74 3.25 -6.83 20.43
CA GLY A 74 4.45 -7.39 21.06
C GLY A 74 5.74 -6.77 20.51
N ARG A 75 5.76 -6.46 19.21
CA ARG A 75 6.91 -5.83 18.55
C ARG A 75 6.98 -4.34 18.85
N GLU A 76 5.85 -3.65 18.94
CA GLU A 76 5.79 -2.24 19.38
C GLU A 76 6.34 -2.10 20.80
N LYS A 77 5.99 -2.99 21.72
CA LYS A 77 6.53 -3.02 23.09
C LYS A 77 8.04 -3.26 23.16
N ASN A 78 8.60 -3.92 22.14
CA ASN A 78 10.03 -4.16 21.99
C ASN A 78 10.75 -3.03 21.23
N GLY A 79 10.11 -1.87 21.00
CA GLY A 79 10.70 -0.69 20.41
C GLY A 79 10.70 -0.66 18.87
N GLN A 80 10.02 -1.61 18.23
CA GLN A 80 9.85 -1.58 16.77
C GLN A 80 8.72 -0.59 16.41
N SER A 81 9.07 0.53 15.80
CA SER A 81 8.09 1.51 15.34
C SER A 81 7.39 1.01 14.08
N VAL A 82 6.06 1.10 14.04
CA VAL A 82 5.21 0.85 12.85
C VAL A 82 5.66 1.69 11.65
N GLU A 83 6.15 2.91 11.91
CA GLU A 83 6.57 3.85 10.88
C GLU A 83 7.87 3.41 10.19
N HIS A 84 8.71 2.64 10.86
CA HIS A 84 9.96 2.10 10.35
C HIS A 84 9.89 0.60 10.03
N SER A 85 8.69 0.03 9.97
CA SER A 85 8.49 -1.37 9.60
C SER A 85 8.64 -1.59 8.10
N ARG A 86 9.05 -2.82 7.72
CA ARG A 86 9.08 -3.24 6.31
C ARG A 86 7.69 -3.61 5.84
N SER A 87 7.42 -3.38 4.55
CA SER A 87 6.18 -3.84 3.92
C SER A 87 6.37 -5.28 3.40
N ASP A 88 5.75 -6.26 4.04
CA ASP A 88 5.86 -7.67 3.66
C ASP A 88 4.94 -8.08 2.51
N ALA A 89 3.92 -7.28 2.21
CA ALA A 89 3.06 -7.40 1.05
C ALA A 89 2.95 -6.05 0.35
N MET A 90 3.13 -6.03 -0.96
CA MET A 90 2.99 -4.85 -1.81
C MET A 90 2.15 -5.20 -3.02
N ILE A 91 0.97 -4.59 -3.13
CA ILE A 91 0.03 -4.83 -4.23
C ILE A 91 -0.39 -3.49 -4.82
N LEU A 92 0.06 -3.23 -6.05
CA LEU A 92 -0.40 -2.07 -6.82
C LEU A 92 -1.70 -2.43 -7.53
N SER A 93 -2.76 -1.68 -7.27
CA SER A 93 -4.07 -1.94 -7.85
C SER A 93 -4.59 -0.75 -8.62
N THR A 94 -5.17 -0.99 -9.79
CA THR A 94 -5.92 0.03 -10.55
C THR A 94 -7.41 -0.23 -10.45
N PHE A 95 -8.17 0.85 -10.28
CA PHE A 95 -9.62 0.86 -10.17
C PHE A 95 -10.19 1.62 -11.36
N ASN A 96 -10.80 0.91 -12.31
CA ASN A 96 -11.38 1.48 -13.51
C ASN A 96 -12.91 1.42 -13.46
N GLN A 97 -13.55 2.57 -13.21
CA GLN A 97 -15.00 2.66 -13.07
C GLN A 97 -15.72 2.30 -14.39
N LYS A 98 -15.20 2.78 -15.52
CA LYS A 98 -15.84 2.58 -16.83
C LYS A 98 -15.88 1.12 -17.25
N LYS A 99 -14.89 0.32 -16.80
CA LYS A 99 -14.79 -1.11 -17.07
C LYS A 99 -15.34 -1.97 -15.94
N HIS A 100 -15.76 -1.38 -14.81
CA HIS A 100 -16.07 -2.11 -13.58
C HIS A 100 -14.99 -3.15 -13.24
N GLN A 101 -13.72 -2.75 -13.32
CA GLN A 101 -12.58 -3.64 -13.19
C GLN A 101 -11.61 -3.16 -12.14
N ILE A 102 -11.12 -4.09 -11.33
CA ILE A 102 -9.96 -3.92 -10.46
C ILE A 102 -8.85 -4.83 -10.99
N ARG A 103 -7.68 -4.27 -11.27
CA ARG A 103 -6.48 -5.06 -11.56
C ARG A 103 -5.50 -4.93 -10.42
N MET A 104 -5.01 -6.04 -9.95
CA MET A 104 -4.07 -6.16 -8.83
C MET A 104 -2.76 -6.75 -9.34
N LEU A 105 -1.65 -6.08 -9.06
CA LEU A 105 -0.30 -6.54 -9.35
C LEU A 105 0.46 -6.72 -8.04
N SER A 106 0.82 -7.96 -7.70
CA SER A 106 1.74 -8.23 -6.60
C SER A 106 3.17 -7.92 -7.01
N ILE A 107 3.85 -7.12 -6.20
CA ILE A 107 5.27 -6.80 -6.34
C ILE A 107 6.03 -7.57 -5.26
N PRO A 108 6.93 -8.50 -5.63
CA PRO A 108 7.72 -9.24 -4.65
C PRO A 108 8.51 -8.29 -3.76
N ARG A 109 8.50 -8.51 -2.45
CA ARG A 109 9.09 -7.59 -1.46
C ARG A 109 10.59 -7.36 -1.63
N ASP A 110 11.31 -8.38 -2.13
CA ASP A 110 12.76 -8.33 -2.35
C ASP A 110 13.12 -7.78 -3.75
N THR A 111 12.13 -7.21 -4.48
CA THR A 111 12.37 -6.54 -5.77
C THR A 111 13.40 -5.44 -5.59
N ILE A 112 14.45 -5.49 -6.42
CA ILE A 112 15.40 -4.38 -6.50
C ILE A 112 14.70 -3.15 -7.08
N SER A 113 14.78 -2.03 -6.38
CA SER A 113 14.11 -0.78 -6.75
C SER A 113 14.96 0.41 -6.36
N TYR A 114 14.95 1.44 -7.18
CA TYR A 114 15.43 2.74 -6.77
C TYR A 114 14.48 3.32 -5.72
N ILE A 115 15.04 3.79 -4.61
CA ILE A 115 14.28 4.40 -3.51
C ILE A 115 14.58 5.90 -3.47
N PRO A 116 13.69 6.75 -4.04
CA PRO A 116 13.95 8.20 -4.15
C PRO A 116 14.24 8.87 -2.81
N LYS A 117 13.62 8.37 -1.72
CA LYS A 117 13.79 8.91 -0.37
C LYS A 117 15.24 8.90 0.11
N VAL A 118 16.02 7.89 -0.29
CA VAL A 118 17.43 7.72 0.12
C VAL A 118 18.40 7.85 -1.04
N GLY A 119 17.92 7.93 -2.28
CA GLY A 119 18.73 8.18 -3.46
C GLY A 119 19.52 6.98 -3.98
N TYR A 120 19.14 5.75 -3.61
CA TYR A 120 19.86 4.55 -4.01
C TYR A 120 18.96 3.32 -4.24
N TYR A 121 19.53 2.27 -4.85
CA TYR A 121 18.85 0.99 -5.06
C TYR A 121 18.89 0.11 -3.81
N ASP A 122 17.74 -0.42 -3.42
CA ASP A 122 17.60 -1.39 -2.34
C ASP A 122 16.36 -2.27 -2.60
N LYS A 123 16.06 -3.19 -1.69
CA LYS A 123 14.81 -3.96 -1.73
C LYS A 123 13.63 -3.02 -1.57
N ILE A 124 12.63 -3.15 -2.43
CA ILE A 124 11.45 -2.27 -2.42
C ILE A 124 10.70 -2.27 -1.08
N THR A 125 10.77 -3.37 -0.32
CA THR A 125 10.21 -3.47 1.04
C THR A 125 10.82 -2.46 2.01
N HIS A 126 12.09 -2.05 1.81
CA HIS A 126 12.79 -1.09 2.68
C HIS A 126 12.31 0.35 2.46
N ALA A 127 11.69 0.65 1.33
CA ALA A 127 11.17 1.99 1.05
C ALA A 127 10.22 2.48 2.16
N HIS A 128 9.34 1.59 2.65
CA HIS A 128 8.44 1.92 3.76
C HIS A 128 9.21 2.21 5.06
N ALA A 129 10.27 1.46 5.34
CA ALA A 129 11.10 1.71 6.52
C ALA A 129 11.88 3.03 6.47
N TYR A 130 12.25 3.49 5.26
CA TYR A 130 13.00 4.74 5.07
C TYR A 130 12.12 5.99 5.08
N GLY A 131 10.85 5.91 4.69
CA GLY A 131 10.02 7.10 4.60
C GLY A 131 8.51 6.82 4.54
N GLY A 132 8.09 5.71 5.13
CA GLY A 132 6.68 5.35 5.24
C GLY A 132 6.00 5.04 3.90
N PRO A 133 4.67 5.12 3.88
CA PRO A 133 3.89 4.79 2.69
C PRO A 133 4.24 5.65 1.47
N LEU A 134 4.58 6.93 1.66
CA LEU A 134 4.93 7.83 0.56
C LEU A 134 6.20 7.38 -0.16
N ALA A 135 7.25 7.02 0.59
CA ALA A 135 8.47 6.50 0.00
C ALA A 135 8.25 5.16 -0.74
N ALA A 136 7.34 4.31 -0.24
CA ALA A 136 6.93 3.10 -0.95
C ALA A 136 6.21 3.42 -2.26
N MET A 137 5.31 4.42 -2.27
CA MET A 137 4.64 4.88 -3.50
C MET A 137 5.64 5.40 -4.52
N ASP A 138 6.58 6.26 -4.10
CA ASP A 138 7.60 6.84 -5.00
C ASP A 138 8.52 5.75 -5.58
N SER A 139 8.86 4.72 -4.80
CA SER A 139 9.67 3.60 -5.27
C SER A 139 8.93 2.72 -6.28
N VAL A 140 7.64 2.49 -6.06
CA VAL A 140 6.78 1.78 -7.03
C VAL A 140 6.63 2.59 -8.33
N GLU A 141 6.46 3.91 -8.25
CA GLU A 141 6.44 4.79 -9.42
C GLU A 141 7.76 4.74 -10.19
N ALA A 142 8.90 4.78 -9.49
CA ALA A 142 10.23 4.70 -10.10
C ALA A 142 10.44 3.37 -10.83
N THR A 143 10.00 2.26 -10.24
CA THR A 143 10.15 0.91 -10.83
C THR A 143 9.19 0.68 -11.98
N MET A 144 7.91 1.03 -11.80
CA MET A 144 6.84 0.65 -12.73
C MET A 144 6.51 1.73 -13.76
N ASN A 145 6.92 2.99 -13.56
CA ASN A 145 6.49 4.15 -14.35
C ASN A 145 4.95 4.21 -14.50
N VAL A 146 4.26 3.97 -13.39
CA VAL A 146 2.80 4.03 -13.24
C VAL A 146 2.50 4.94 -12.07
N PRO A 147 1.63 5.95 -12.19
CA PRO A 147 1.28 6.80 -11.07
C PRO A 147 0.65 5.97 -9.94
N VAL A 148 1.00 6.29 -8.70
CA VAL A 148 0.40 5.73 -7.49
C VAL A 148 -0.33 6.87 -6.78
N ASP A 149 -1.66 6.89 -6.89
CA ASP A 149 -2.47 8.03 -6.45
C ASP A 149 -2.74 7.98 -4.94
N TYR A 150 -3.03 6.77 -4.43
CA TYR A 150 -3.39 6.54 -3.04
C TYR A 150 -2.64 5.35 -2.45
N TYR A 151 -2.62 5.28 -1.11
CA TYR A 151 -2.15 4.09 -0.40
C TYR A 151 -3.15 3.65 0.69
N VAL A 152 -3.12 2.37 0.99
CA VAL A 152 -3.77 1.75 2.15
C VAL A 152 -2.76 0.83 2.81
N ARG A 153 -2.33 1.18 4.02
CA ARG A 153 -1.42 0.39 4.85
C ARG A 153 -2.23 -0.37 5.91
N ILE A 154 -2.12 -1.69 5.90
CA ILE A 154 -2.90 -2.58 6.76
C ILE A 154 -1.93 -3.39 7.62
N ASN A 155 -2.20 -3.49 8.91
CA ASN A 155 -1.50 -4.39 9.81
C ASN A 155 -2.20 -5.77 9.86
N MET A 156 -1.56 -6.72 10.52
CA MET A 156 -2.07 -8.09 10.62
C MET A 156 -3.40 -8.19 11.35
N LYS A 157 -3.60 -7.35 12.38
CA LYS A 157 -4.83 -7.31 13.18
C LYS A 157 -6.03 -6.91 12.31
N ALA A 158 -5.88 -5.87 11.47
CA ALA A 158 -6.93 -5.46 10.54
C ALA A 158 -7.33 -6.58 9.57
N PHE A 159 -6.36 -7.35 9.09
CA PHE A 159 -6.65 -8.47 8.19
C PHE A 159 -7.45 -9.58 8.92
N VAL A 160 -7.01 -9.96 10.12
CA VAL A 160 -7.69 -10.99 10.94
C VAL A 160 -9.13 -10.57 11.25
N GLU A 161 -9.31 -9.37 11.78
CA GLU A 161 -10.64 -8.83 12.13
C GLU A 161 -11.55 -8.71 10.91
N ALA A 162 -11.03 -8.28 9.75
CA ALA A 162 -11.83 -8.20 8.52
C ALA A 162 -12.30 -9.58 8.02
N VAL A 163 -11.45 -10.60 8.12
CA VAL A 163 -11.83 -11.98 7.79
C VAL A 163 -12.92 -12.49 8.73
N ASP A 164 -12.79 -12.23 10.03
CA ASP A 164 -13.73 -12.70 11.05
C ASP A 164 -15.09 -11.98 10.96
N GLU A 165 -15.10 -10.66 10.70
CA GLU A 165 -16.33 -9.89 10.47
C GLU A 165 -17.10 -10.42 9.25
N LEU A 166 -16.39 -10.83 8.22
CA LEU A 166 -16.96 -11.52 7.06
C LEU A 166 -17.36 -12.98 7.37
N CYS A 167 -17.32 -13.42 8.63
CA CYS A 167 -17.59 -14.79 9.06
C CYS A 167 -16.66 -15.82 8.40
N GLY A 168 -15.37 -15.52 8.27
CA GLY A 168 -14.35 -16.39 7.69
C GLY A 168 -14.41 -16.51 6.16
N ILE A 169 -13.46 -17.17 5.57
CA ILE A 169 -13.37 -17.41 4.12
C ILE A 169 -13.17 -18.90 3.82
N TYR A 170 -13.59 -19.34 2.64
CA TYR A 170 -13.27 -20.68 2.14
C TYR A 170 -12.02 -20.62 1.27
N TYR A 171 -11.06 -21.52 1.56
CA TYR A 171 -9.80 -21.57 0.84
C TYR A 171 -9.30 -23.02 0.70
N ASP A 172 -8.68 -23.35 -0.43
CA ASP A 172 -8.02 -24.64 -0.63
C ASP A 172 -6.56 -24.56 -0.13
N VAL A 173 -6.34 -25.02 1.10
CA VAL A 173 -5.04 -24.99 1.76
C VAL A 173 -4.09 -25.96 1.07
N PRO A 174 -2.94 -25.49 0.51
CA PRO A 174 -2.13 -26.30 -0.39
C PRO A 174 -1.38 -27.45 0.32
N TYR A 175 -1.06 -27.32 1.59
CA TYR A 175 -0.35 -28.28 2.42
C TYR A 175 -0.69 -28.09 3.91
N ASN A 176 -0.29 -29.06 4.76
CA ASN A 176 -0.49 -28.92 6.20
C ASN A 176 0.37 -27.78 6.74
N LEU A 177 -0.22 -26.91 7.55
CA LEU A 177 0.43 -25.77 8.15
C LEU A 177 0.56 -25.93 9.66
N ASN A 178 1.63 -25.36 10.21
CA ASN A 178 1.85 -25.18 11.63
C ASN A 178 2.58 -23.86 11.84
N GLU A 179 1.81 -22.77 11.88
CA GLU A 179 2.30 -21.39 11.88
C GLU A 179 2.00 -20.70 13.22
N PRO A 180 2.74 -19.64 13.58
CA PRO A 180 2.36 -18.77 14.70
C PRO A 180 0.97 -18.16 14.48
N ASN A 181 0.23 -17.92 15.56
CA ASN A 181 -0.99 -17.10 15.52
C ASN A 181 -0.65 -15.61 15.32
N SER A 182 -1.67 -14.76 15.21
CA SER A 182 -1.49 -13.32 14.96
C SER A 182 -0.70 -12.60 16.06
N ASP A 183 -0.76 -13.11 17.30
CA ASP A 183 -0.12 -12.49 18.47
C ASP A 183 1.26 -13.10 18.80
N ASP A 184 1.72 -14.07 18.00
CA ASP A 184 2.95 -14.84 18.23
C ASP A 184 3.01 -15.58 19.59
N THR A 185 1.84 -15.78 20.25
CA THR A 185 1.71 -16.45 21.56
C THR A 185 1.48 -17.95 21.48
N GLY A 186 1.13 -18.46 20.29
CA GLY A 186 0.78 -19.85 20.07
C GLY A 186 0.95 -20.26 18.60
N ARG A 187 0.58 -21.51 18.30
CA ARG A 187 0.65 -22.06 16.96
C ARG A 187 -0.70 -22.56 16.45
N ILE A 188 -0.95 -22.31 15.18
CA ILE A 188 -2.15 -22.72 14.47
C ILE A 188 -1.81 -23.88 13.54
N LYS A 189 -2.54 -24.98 13.69
CA LYS A 189 -2.43 -26.15 12.80
C LYS A 189 -3.62 -26.15 11.84
N ILE A 190 -3.32 -26.17 10.53
CA ILE A 190 -4.32 -26.21 9.46
C ILE A 190 -4.03 -27.41 8.58
N LYS A 191 -5.03 -28.24 8.32
CA LYS A 191 -4.88 -29.38 7.39
C LYS A 191 -4.95 -28.89 5.94
N LYS A 192 -4.30 -29.61 5.04
CA LYS A 192 -4.44 -29.46 3.59
C LYS A 192 -5.90 -29.66 3.16
N GLY A 193 -6.36 -28.92 2.16
CA GLY A 193 -7.64 -29.10 1.48
C GLY A 193 -8.59 -27.92 1.64
N TYR A 194 -9.72 -27.99 0.94
CA TYR A 194 -10.74 -26.94 0.90
C TYR A 194 -11.52 -26.89 2.21
N GLN A 195 -11.41 -25.75 2.91
CA GLN A 195 -12.02 -25.58 4.23
C GLN A 195 -12.32 -24.10 4.53
N LYS A 196 -13.17 -23.87 5.51
CA LYS A 196 -13.42 -22.54 6.04
C LYS A 196 -12.31 -22.15 7.00
N LEU A 197 -11.74 -20.96 6.79
CA LEU A 197 -10.71 -20.37 7.62
C LEU A 197 -11.27 -19.17 8.38
N ASN A 198 -10.91 -19.03 9.64
CA ASN A 198 -11.07 -17.79 10.42
C ASN A 198 -9.92 -16.82 10.12
N GLY A 199 -9.90 -15.65 10.77
CA GLY A 199 -8.90 -14.62 10.52
C GLY A 199 -7.47 -15.07 10.77
N ASP A 200 -7.22 -15.70 11.91
CA ASP A 200 -5.89 -16.23 12.25
C ASP A 200 -5.42 -17.32 11.29
N GLN A 201 -6.31 -18.21 10.90
CA GLN A 201 -6.01 -19.27 9.93
C GLN A 201 -5.70 -18.69 8.54
N ALA A 202 -6.48 -17.71 8.11
CA ALA A 202 -6.23 -17.01 6.84
C ALA A 202 -4.90 -16.26 6.85
N LEU A 203 -4.57 -15.62 7.99
CA LEU A 203 -3.27 -14.95 8.17
C LEU A 203 -2.11 -15.96 8.15
N ALA A 204 -2.25 -17.10 8.81
CA ALA A 204 -1.26 -18.18 8.79
C ALA A 204 -0.99 -18.65 7.35
N VAL A 205 -2.05 -18.85 6.54
CA VAL A 205 -1.94 -19.18 5.11
C VAL A 205 -1.23 -18.06 4.32
N ALA A 206 -1.50 -16.79 4.62
CA ALA A 206 -0.89 -15.66 3.94
C ALA A 206 0.61 -15.49 4.27
N ARG A 207 1.04 -15.89 5.47
CA ARG A 207 2.41 -15.69 5.99
C ARG A 207 3.35 -16.85 5.68
N THR A 208 2.84 -18.07 5.54
CA THR A 208 3.68 -19.28 5.45
C THR A 208 4.70 -19.22 4.33
N ARG A 209 5.90 -19.72 4.60
CA ARG A 209 7.05 -19.84 3.67
C ARG A 209 7.68 -21.23 3.68
N HIS A 210 7.21 -22.15 4.54
CA HIS A 210 7.91 -23.39 4.84
C HIS A 210 8.00 -24.38 3.68
N HIS A 211 7.16 -24.22 2.65
CA HIS A 211 7.07 -25.20 1.55
C HIS A 211 7.11 -24.57 0.17
N ASP A 212 7.31 -23.24 0.06
CA ASP A 212 7.30 -22.57 -1.23
C ASP A 212 8.02 -21.20 -1.24
N SER A 213 8.15 -20.61 -2.44
CA SER A 213 8.86 -19.36 -2.67
C SER A 213 8.04 -18.14 -2.25
N ASP A 214 8.73 -16.97 -2.10
CA ASP A 214 8.10 -15.68 -1.90
C ASP A 214 7.08 -15.32 -2.99
N LEU A 215 7.31 -15.80 -4.22
CA LEU A 215 6.34 -15.65 -5.32
C LEU A 215 5.02 -16.37 -5.02
N LYS A 216 5.08 -17.59 -4.52
CA LYS A 216 3.89 -18.37 -4.12
C LYS A 216 3.16 -17.70 -2.96
N ARG A 217 3.89 -17.13 -2.00
CA ARG A 217 3.29 -16.35 -0.92
C ARG A 217 2.53 -15.14 -1.48
N GLY A 218 3.12 -14.35 -2.38
CA GLY A 218 2.46 -13.22 -3.01
C GLY A 218 1.19 -13.63 -3.78
N GLN A 219 1.21 -14.79 -4.47
CA GLN A 219 0.03 -15.34 -5.13
C GLN A 219 -1.08 -15.67 -4.14
N ARG A 220 -0.77 -16.34 -3.01
CA ARG A 220 -1.76 -16.63 -1.96
C ARG A 220 -2.35 -15.37 -1.36
N GLN A 221 -1.52 -14.37 -1.06
CA GLN A 221 -1.99 -13.09 -0.54
C GLN A 221 -3.00 -12.43 -1.48
N MET A 222 -2.71 -12.38 -2.79
CA MET A 222 -3.65 -11.83 -3.77
C MET A 222 -4.93 -12.66 -3.86
N GLU A 223 -4.84 -13.98 -3.80
CA GLU A 223 -6.00 -14.86 -3.86
C GLU A 223 -6.91 -14.67 -2.63
N LEU A 224 -6.33 -14.59 -1.44
CA LEU A 224 -7.07 -14.30 -0.20
C LEU A 224 -7.77 -12.94 -0.26
N ILE A 225 -7.09 -11.89 -0.73
CA ILE A 225 -7.69 -10.56 -0.90
C ILE A 225 -8.83 -10.60 -1.93
N LYS A 226 -8.64 -11.32 -3.04
CA LYS A 226 -9.69 -11.51 -4.06
C LYS A 226 -10.93 -12.20 -3.46
N ILE A 227 -10.73 -13.25 -2.67
CA ILE A 227 -11.82 -13.98 -2.01
C ILE A 227 -12.54 -13.07 -1.00
N LEU A 228 -11.80 -12.29 -0.20
CA LEU A 228 -12.37 -11.32 0.72
C LEU A 228 -13.23 -10.28 -0.01
N PHE A 229 -12.72 -9.74 -1.11
CA PHE A 229 -13.44 -8.77 -1.91
C PHE A 229 -14.72 -9.37 -2.50
N GLN A 230 -14.64 -10.57 -3.09
CA GLN A 230 -15.81 -11.27 -3.62
C GLN A 230 -16.84 -11.57 -2.54
N LYS A 231 -16.39 -11.91 -1.34
CA LYS A 231 -17.27 -12.13 -0.20
C LYS A 231 -17.94 -10.83 0.25
N ALA A 232 -17.21 -9.72 0.28
CA ALA A 232 -17.75 -8.40 0.58
C ALA A 232 -18.79 -7.95 -0.46
N GLN A 233 -18.60 -8.25 -1.75
CA GLN A 233 -19.59 -7.99 -2.81
C GLN A 233 -20.89 -8.74 -2.61
N ASN A 234 -20.85 -9.93 -2.02
CA ASN A 234 -22.02 -10.77 -1.77
C ASN A 234 -22.69 -10.49 -0.43
N LEU A 235 -22.28 -9.43 0.30
CA LEU A 235 -22.95 -9.03 1.53
C LEU A 235 -24.31 -8.39 1.20
N ASN A 236 -25.40 -9.03 1.67
CA ASN A 236 -26.76 -8.50 1.54
C ASN A 236 -27.10 -7.41 2.59
N SER A 237 -26.12 -6.99 3.39
CA SER A 237 -26.30 -6.08 4.52
C SER A 237 -25.26 -4.94 4.45
N ILE A 238 -25.76 -3.72 4.37
CA ILE A 238 -24.95 -2.50 4.42
C ILE A 238 -24.21 -2.41 5.76
N ASP A 239 -24.82 -2.84 6.85
CA ASP A 239 -24.24 -2.78 8.20
C ASP A 239 -22.92 -3.56 8.32
N LYS A 240 -22.84 -4.75 7.68
CA LYS A 240 -21.61 -5.54 7.66
C LYS A 240 -20.50 -4.87 6.86
N LEU A 241 -20.85 -4.17 5.80
CA LEU A 241 -19.88 -3.40 5.02
C LEU A 241 -19.34 -2.22 5.82
N ASP A 242 -20.21 -1.50 6.53
CA ASP A 242 -19.80 -0.39 7.41
C ASP A 242 -18.91 -0.90 8.56
N ASN A 243 -19.17 -2.09 9.10
CA ASN A 243 -18.31 -2.72 10.10
C ASN A 243 -16.92 -3.06 9.54
N VAL A 244 -16.82 -3.69 8.37
CA VAL A 244 -15.54 -3.98 7.71
C VAL A 244 -14.77 -2.68 7.44
N ILE A 245 -15.44 -1.65 6.93
CA ILE A 245 -14.84 -0.33 6.71
C ILE A 245 -14.35 0.26 8.02
N SER A 246 -15.12 0.15 9.11
CA SER A 246 -14.73 0.63 10.44
C SER A 246 -13.50 -0.13 10.99
N ILE A 247 -13.44 -1.45 10.82
CA ILE A 247 -12.31 -2.30 11.25
C ILE A 247 -11.04 -1.90 10.50
N VAL A 248 -11.14 -1.80 9.17
CA VAL A 248 -10.02 -1.33 8.33
C VAL A 248 -9.64 0.09 8.73
N GLY A 249 -10.62 0.98 8.96
CA GLY A 249 -10.39 2.35 9.41
C GLY A 249 -9.62 2.46 10.74
N LYS A 250 -9.85 1.58 11.71
CA LYS A 250 -9.17 1.59 13.02
C LYS A 250 -7.73 1.09 12.95
N ASN A 251 -7.45 0.13 12.07
CA ASN A 251 -6.19 -0.61 12.03
C ASN A 251 -5.41 -0.40 10.73
N ALA A 252 -5.90 0.45 9.83
CA ALA A 252 -5.22 0.87 8.61
C ALA A 252 -4.80 2.34 8.71
N LYS A 253 -3.78 2.71 7.93
CA LYS A 253 -3.51 4.12 7.60
C LYS A 253 -3.65 4.31 6.10
N HIS A 254 -4.24 5.42 5.69
CA HIS A 254 -4.51 5.73 4.29
C HIS A 254 -4.55 7.24 4.05
N ASN A 255 -4.44 7.65 2.79
CA ASN A 255 -4.58 9.05 2.37
C ASN A 255 -5.89 9.34 1.60
N LEU A 256 -6.85 8.40 1.63
CA LEU A 256 -8.19 8.59 1.09
C LEU A 256 -9.09 9.34 2.09
N THR A 257 -9.98 10.18 1.62
CA THR A 257 -11.04 10.77 2.44
C THR A 257 -12.17 9.76 2.67
N GLN A 258 -12.95 9.96 3.73
CA GLN A 258 -14.13 9.13 4.02
C GLN A 258 -15.10 9.10 2.83
N LYS A 259 -15.30 10.24 2.19
CA LYS A 259 -16.17 10.35 1.00
C LYS A 259 -15.66 9.49 -0.14
N GLU A 260 -14.35 9.53 -0.43
CA GLU A 260 -13.72 8.73 -1.47
C GLU A 260 -13.85 7.22 -1.17
N ILE A 261 -13.62 6.80 0.08
CA ILE A 261 -13.77 5.38 0.47
C ILE A 261 -15.21 4.91 0.30
N LYS A 262 -16.20 5.67 0.78
CA LYS A 262 -17.63 5.35 0.61
C LYS A 262 -18.03 5.27 -0.86
N SER A 263 -17.52 6.19 -1.68
CA SER A 263 -17.77 6.20 -3.12
C SER A 263 -17.18 4.97 -3.82
N LEU A 264 -15.91 4.64 -3.53
CA LEU A 264 -15.25 3.44 -4.05
C LEU A 264 -15.98 2.16 -3.60
N ALA A 265 -16.36 2.06 -2.33
CA ALA A 265 -17.11 0.91 -1.81
C ALA A 265 -18.44 0.75 -2.55
N LYS A 266 -19.23 1.82 -2.68
CA LYS A 266 -20.50 1.79 -3.43
C LYS A 266 -20.30 1.37 -4.88
N MET A 267 -19.24 1.86 -5.53
CA MET A 267 -18.97 1.61 -6.94
C MET A 267 -18.53 0.18 -7.22
N TYR A 268 -17.66 -0.38 -6.37
CA TYR A 268 -17.03 -1.67 -6.65
C TYR A 268 -17.60 -2.84 -5.85
N LEU A 269 -18.24 -2.60 -4.69
CA LEU A 269 -18.88 -3.65 -3.90
C LEU A 269 -20.37 -3.85 -4.23
N GLY A 270 -21.03 -2.85 -4.84
CA GLY A 270 -22.44 -2.93 -5.19
C GLY A 270 -22.76 -3.57 -6.54
N GLY A 271 -21.78 -4.11 -7.28
CA GLY A 271 -21.96 -4.57 -8.65
C GLY A 271 -21.06 -5.73 -9.06
N ASN A 272 -21.15 -6.11 -10.33
CA ASN A 272 -20.32 -7.15 -10.94
C ASN A 272 -18.94 -6.59 -11.29
N THR A 273 -18.06 -6.41 -10.30
CA THR A 273 -16.69 -5.95 -10.53
C THR A 273 -15.78 -7.13 -10.89
N GLU A 274 -15.13 -7.04 -12.04
CA GLU A 274 -14.14 -8.03 -12.48
C GLU A 274 -12.81 -7.78 -11.74
N ILE A 275 -12.23 -8.82 -11.11
CA ILE A 275 -10.93 -8.74 -10.45
C ILE A 275 -9.91 -9.54 -11.25
N LYS A 276 -8.89 -8.83 -11.76
CA LYS A 276 -7.73 -9.41 -12.44
C LYS A 276 -6.52 -9.38 -11.52
N THR A 277 -5.87 -10.51 -11.34
CA THR A 277 -4.67 -10.63 -10.53
C THR A 277 -3.48 -10.99 -11.38
N SER A 278 -2.33 -10.40 -11.07
CA SER A 278 -1.05 -10.64 -11.74
C SER A 278 0.08 -10.50 -10.73
N GLN A 279 1.24 -11.06 -11.07
CA GLN A 279 2.44 -10.91 -10.25
C GLN A 279 3.61 -10.51 -11.14
N LEU A 280 4.42 -9.57 -10.67
CA LEU A 280 5.62 -9.13 -11.36
C LEU A 280 6.59 -10.30 -11.50
N LYS A 281 7.03 -10.60 -12.73
CA LYS A 281 7.89 -11.73 -13.06
C LYS A 281 9.34 -11.30 -13.23
N GLY A 282 10.25 -12.11 -12.76
CA GLY A 282 11.69 -11.83 -12.83
C GLY A 282 12.49 -13.08 -12.49
N LYS A 283 13.71 -12.88 -12.03
CA LYS A 283 14.65 -13.90 -11.60
C LYS A 283 15.25 -13.54 -10.25
N ASP A 284 15.72 -14.56 -9.55
CA ASP A 284 16.56 -14.38 -8.38
C ASP A 284 17.91 -13.81 -8.81
N ASP A 285 18.45 -12.89 -8.04
CA ASP A 285 19.72 -12.21 -8.30
C ASP A 285 20.46 -11.95 -6.99
N TYR A 286 21.76 -11.85 -7.07
CA TYR A 286 22.63 -11.56 -5.92
C TYR A 286 23.53 -10.38 -6.27
N LEU A 287 23.46 -9.32 -5.50
CA LEU A 287 24.36 -8.16 -5.60
C LEU A 287 25.16 -8.06 -4.29
N ASN A 288 26.48 -8.23 -4.37
CA ASN A 288 27.37 -8.26 -3.19
C ASN A 288 26.89 -9.25 -2.11
N ASP A 289 26.56 -10.47 -2.52
CA ASP A 289 26.05 -11.57 -1.67
C ASP A 289 24.69 -11.30 -1.00
N ILE A 290 24.03 -10.19 -1.34
CA ILE A 290 22.68 -9.88 -0.89
C ILE A 290 21.68 -10.35 -1.95
N TYR A 291 20.73 -11.18 -1.54
CA TYR A 291 19.64 -11.64 -2.40
C TYR A 291 18.71 -10.48 -2.79
N TYR A 292 18.38 -10.41 -4.07
CA TYR A 292 17.35 -9.54 -4.65
C TYR A 292 16.47 -10.31 -5.63
N TYR A 293 15.25 -9.84 -5.83
CA TYR A 293 14.41 -10.24 -6.94
C TYR A 293 14.50 -9.21 -8.05
N HIS A 294 15.02 -9.61 -9.22
CA HIS A 294 15.22 -8.73 -10.37
C HIS A 294 14.10 -8.92 -11.38
N PRO A 295 13.13 -7.97 -11.47
CA PRO A 295 12.05 -8.06 -12.45
C PRO A 295 12.57 -8.03 -13.88
N SER A 296 11.99 -8.85 -14.76
CA SER A 296 12.34 -8.77 -16.17
C SER A 296 11.74 -7.52 -16.82
N VAL A 297 12.49 -6.88 -17.73
CA VAL A 297 12.03 -5.72 -18.51
C VAL A 297 10.71 -6.01 -19.21
N LYS A 298 10.58 -7.22 -19.78
CA LYS A 298 9.34 -7.65 -20.44
C LYS A 298 8.17 -7.61 -19.48
N SER A 299 8.34 -8.12 -18.26
CA SER A 299 7.30 -8.13 -17.23
C SER A 299 6.95 -6.70 -16.77
N ILE A 300 7.96 -5.86 -16.52
CA ILE A 300 7.73 -4.45 -16.15
C ILE A 300 6.92 -3.75 -17.24
N MET A 301 7.35 -3.81 -18.51
CA MET A 301 6.66 -3.16 -19.63
C MET A 301 5.23 -3.70 -19.82
N GLU A 302 5.04 -5.01 -19.72
CA GLU A 302 3.72 -5.64 -19.86
C GLU A 302 2.76 -5.14 -18.79
N TYR A 303 3.13 -5.25 -17.51
CA TYR A 303 2.25 -4.86 -16.41
C TYR A 303 2.11 -3.35 -16.25
N SER A 304 3.17 -2.58 -16.49
CA SER A 304 3.07 -1.13 -16.57
C SER A 304 2.02 -0.71 -17.60
N ASN A 305 2.09 -1.25 -18.82
CA ASN A 305 1.16 -0.91 -19.88
C ASN A 305 -0.27 -1.38 -19.63
N LEU A 306 -0.47 -2.51 -18.94
CA LEU A 306 -1.79 -2.94 -18.50
C LEU A 306 -2.40 -1.97 -17.46
N LEU A 307 -1.62 -1.57 -16.45
CA LEU A 307 -2.05 -0.63 -15.43
C LEU A 307 -2.29 0.77 -16.01
N ARG A 308 -1.39 1.26 -16.85
CA ARG A 308 -1.54 2.55 -17.56
C ARG A 308 -2.79 2.58 -18.43
N ASN A 309 -3.07 1.50 -19.18
CA ASN A 309 -4.30 1.38 -19.97
C ASN A 309 -5.56 1.40 -19.10
N ASP A 310 -5.53 0.79 -17.91
CA ASP A 310 -6.65 0.86 -16.97
C ASP A 310 -6.83 2.28 -16.41
N LEU A 311 -5.74 3.03 -16.26
CA LEU A 311 -5.73 4.43 -15.81
C LEU A 311 -6.03 5.45 -16.93
N GLY A 312 -6.19 4.99 -18.18
CA GLY A 312 -6.41 5.87 -19.34
C GLY A 312 -5.16 6.61 -19.80
N LEU A 313 -3.97 6.11 -19.45
CA LEU A 313 -2.68 6.71 -19.82
C LEU A 313 -2.10 6.06 -21.08
N SER A 314 -1.25 6.80 -21.79
CA SER A 314 -0.53 6.32 -22.97
C SER A 314 0.39 5.14 -22.63
N LYS A 315 0.57 4.22 -23.57
CA LYS A 315 1.50 3.10 -23.43
C LYS A 315 2.95 3.55 -23.53
N ILE A 316 3.80 2.90 -22.75
CA ILE A 316 5.26 3.03 -22.86
C ILE A 316 5.73 2.03 -23.92
N THR A 317 6.37 2.53 -24.97
CA THR A 317 6.90 1.72 -26.08
C THR A 317 8.41 1.57 -26.02
N ASN A 318 9.11 2.53 -25.41
CA ASN A 318 10.55 2.51 -25.27
C ASN A 318 10.96 2.00 -23.88
N LYS A 319 11.74 0.93 -23.81
CA LYS A 319 12.25 0.39 -22.55
C LYS A 319 13.11 1.39 -21.75
N ASN A 320 13.75 2.34 -22.44
CA ASN A 320 14.56 3.36 -21.78
C ASN A 320 13.73 4.44 -21.06
N ASP A 321 12.40 4.38 -21.12
CA ASP A 321 11.52 5.21 -20.30
C ASP A 321 11.44 4.70 -18.86
N PHE A 322 11.90 3.47 -18.61
CA PHE A 322 12.07 2.94 -17.26
C PHE A 322 13.44 3.30 -16.68
N LEU A 323 13.48 3.76 -15.44
CA LEU A 323 14.71 4.17 -14.77
C LEU A 323 15.77 3.06 -14.76
N ASP A 324 15.39 1.85 -14.38
CA ASP A 324 16.31 0.70 -14.32
C ASP A 324 16.99 0.44 -15.66
N GLN A 325 16.27 0.61 -16.77
CA GLN A 325 16.83 0.41 -18.11
C GLN A 325 17.82 1.51 -18.51
N ARG A 326 17.57 2.74 -18.06
CA ARG A 326 18.54 3.85 -18.26
C ARG A 326 19.81 3.63 -17.46
N VAL A 327 19.66 3.17 -16.21
CA VAL A 327 20.80 2.85 -15.33
C VAL A 327 21.63 1.70 -15.91
N ILE A 328 20.99 0.58 -16.29
CA ILE A 328 21.68 -0.56 -16.93
C ILE A 328 22.36 -0.12 -18.23
N LYS A 329 21.71 0.69 -19.05
CA LYS A 329 22.31 1.20 -20.30
C LYS A 329 23.57 2.04 -20.04
N ARG A 330 23.59 2.83 -18.96
CA ARG A 330 24.73 3.71 -18.63
C ARG A 330 25.87 2.98 -17.92
N TYR A 331 25.55 2.10 -16.97
CA TYR A 331 26.52 1.50 -16.07
C TYR A 331 26.73 -0.01 -16.29
N GLY A 332 25.99 -0.63 -17.21
CA GLY A 332 26.05 -2.07 -17.50
C GLY A 332 25.24 -2.95 -16.54
N SER A 333 24.94 -2.47 -15.35
CA SER A 333 24.14 -3.15 -14.33
C SER A 333 23.39 -2.16 -13.47
N LEU A 334 22.48 -2.63 -12.59
CA LEU A 334 21.94 -1.79 -11.52
C LEU A 334 23.05 -1.57 -10.49
N VAL A 335 23.36 -0.31 -10.25
CA VAL A 335 24.43 0.07 -9.33
C VAL A 335 23.85 0.18 -7.93
N PRO A 336 24.42 -0.48 -6.92
CA PRO A 336 24.14 -0.09 -5.56
C PRO A 336 24.78 1.28 -5.32
N LEU A 337 23.96 2.32 -5.17
CA LEU A 337 24.04 3.23 -4.08
C LEU A 337 24.54 4.65 -4.20
N THR A 338 25.57 5.05 -4.86
CA THR A 338 26.12 6.37 -4.54
C THR A 338 26.39 7.28 -5.74
N GLU A 339 26.14 6.80 -6.94
CA GLU A 339 26.62 7.48 -8.15
C GLU A 339 25.59 7.58 -9.26
N LEU A 340 24.29 7.69 -8.91
CA LEU A 340 23.30 7.98 -9.95
C LEU A 340 23.43 9.45 -10.36
N ASP A 341 23.84 9.63 -11.63
CA ASP A 341 23.85 10.91 -12.30
C ASP A 341 22.44 11.53 -12.24
N GLU A 342 22.35 12.75 -11.71
CA GLU A 342 21.08 13.47 -11.58
C GLU A 342 20.33 13.59 -12.91
N ASP A 343 21.03 13.60 -14.04
CA ASP A 343 20.41 13.64 -15.37
C ASP A 343 19.59 12.38 -15.68
N LEU A 344 19.92 11.22 -15.12
CA LEU A 344 19.12 10.00 -15.26
C LEU A 344 17.81 10.09 -14.50
N LEU A 345 17.78 10.84 -13.40
CA LEU A 345 16.62 11.03 -12.55
C LEU A 345 15.68 12.11 -13.10
N ARG A 346 16.23 13.15 -13.74
CA ARG A 346 15.50 14.35 -14.17
C ARG A 346 14.65 14.15 -15.44
N LYS A 347 14.83 13.09 -16.19
CA LYS A 347 14.12 12.92 -17.46
C LYS A 347 12.58 12.83 -17.30
N ASN A 348 12.12 12.37 -16.15
CA ASN A 348 10.68 12.34 -15.83
C ASN A 348 10.15 13.70 -15.30
N GLN A 349 11.04 14.62 -14.91
CA GLN A 349 10.66 15.97 -14.43
C GLN A 349 10.62 17.03 -15.54
N LYS A 350 11.41 16.87 -16.62
CA LYS A 350 11.44 17.83 -17.71
C LYS A 350 10.20 17.82 -18.60
N GLU A 351 9.54 16.68 -18.79
CA GLU A 351 8.32 16.63 -19.60
C GLU A 351 7.12 17.30 -18.90
N SER A 352 7.14 17.43 -17.56
CA SER A 352 6.12 18.17 -16.81
C SER A 352 6.35 19.67 -16.74
N THR A 353 7.59 20.14 -16.90
CA THR A 353 7.95 21.58 -16.87
C THR A 353 7.87 22.24 -18.25
N ASP A 354 8.08 21.51 -19.32
CA ASP A 354 7.93 22.07 -20.70
C ASP A 354 6.46 22.24 -21.09
N SER A 355 5.56 21.41 -20.59
CA SER A 355 4.10 21.59 -20.77
C SER A 355 3.53 22.77 -19.94
N GLN A 356 4.18 23.19 -18.86
CA GLN A 356 3.79 24.40 -18.10
C GLN A 356 4.30 25.69 -18.77
N LYS A 357 5.42 25.66 -19.46
CA LYS A 357 5.95 26.86 -20.17
C LYS A 357 5.17 27.23 -21.43
N GLU A 358 4.53 26.26 -22.09
CA GLU A 358 3.66 26.56 -23.24
C GLU A 358 2.29 27.14 -22.84
N SER A 359 1.82 26.90 -21.60
CA SER A 359 0.57 27.47 -21.10
C SER A 359 0.71 28.90 -20.57
N ASP A 360 1.91 29.28 -20.10
CA ASP A 360 2.16 30.61 -19.53
C ASP A 360 2.59 31.66 -20.57
N SER A 361 2.95 31.27 -21.79
CA SER A 361 3.34 32.19 -22.87
C SER A 361 2.16 32.79 -23.65
N SER A 362 0.91 32.42 -23.35
CA SER A 362 -0.29 32.95 -24.01
C SER A 362 -1.06 33.99 -23.23
N SER A 363 -0.55 34.48 -22.08
CA SER A 363 -1.25 35.44 -21.22
C SER A 363 -0.32 36.52 -20.69
N GLN A 364 0.36 37.25 -21.58
CA GLN A 364 0.95 38.54 -21.24
C GLN A 364 0.96 39.45 -22.48
N ASN A 365 -0.09 40.24 -22.58
CA ASN A 365 -0.05 41.59 -23.14
C ASN A 365 -1.14 42.42 -22.48
N ASN A 366 -0.70 43.57 -22.00
CA ASN A 366 -1.40 44.75 -21.40
C ASN A 366 -1.34 44.76 -19.87
N ASP A 367 -0.60 45.61 -19.26
CA ASP A 367 -0.69 47.06 -19.07
C ASP A 367 0.54 47.58 -18.31
N GLU A 368 1.02 48.73 -18.76
CA GLU A 368 2.07 49.55 -18.19
C GLU A 368 1.57 50.42 -17.02
N GLU A 369 2.60 50.90 -16.22
CA GLU A 369 2.55 52.04 -15.27
C GLU A 369 2.14 51.68 -13.84
N ASP A 370 2.94 51.86 -12.79
CA ASP A 370 3.60 53.07 -12.28
C ASP A 370 4.53 52.77 -11.09
N GLN A 371 5.48 53.64 -10.88
CA GLN A 371 6.61 53.70 -9.94
C GLN A 371 6.19 53.64 -8.45
N THR A 372 7.05 53.11 -7.57
CA THR A 372 7.90 53.88 -6.65
C THR A 372 8.72 52.98 -5.72
N ASN A 373 9.95 53.48 -5.47
CA ASN A 373 10.97 53.02 -4.52
C ASN A 373 10.49 52.77 -3.09
N GLU A 374 11.10 51.79 -2.43
CA GLU A 374 11.79 52.02 -1.16
C GLU A 374 12.73 50.86 -0.82
N GLN A 375 13.99 51.20 -0.59
CA GLN A 375 15.05 50.36 0.02
C GLN A 375 14.74 50.21 1.52
N THR A 376 15.06 49.06 2.09
CA THR A 376 15.99 48.96 3.25
C THR A 376 16.24 47.51 3.67
N ASP A 377 17.54 47.20 3.75
CA ASP A 377 18.35 46.47 4.72
C ASP A 377 18.01 45.02 5.20
N GLN A 378 18.90 44.17 4.79
CA GLN A 378 19.78 43.25 5.54
C GLN A 378 19.29 42.72 6.90
N ASN A 379 19.15 41.37 7.02
CA ASN A 379 20.08 40.65 7.90
C ASN A 379 20.02 39.13 7.72
N THR A 380 21.21 38.62 7.48
CA THR A 380 21.75 37.28 7.69
C THR A 380 21.20 36.53 8.88
N LEU A 381 20.82 35.26 8.70
CA LEU A 381 21.10 34.23 9.70
C LEU A 381 21.22 32.86 9.02
N ASN A 382 22.47 32.42 8.91
CA ASN A 382 22.90 31.05 8.68
C ASN A 382 22.42 30.16 9.83
N GLY A 383 21.70 29.09 9.53
CA GLY A 383 21.43 28.01 10.46
C GLY A 383 21.74 26.68 9.79
N ASN A 384 23.02 26.27 9.87
CA ASN A 384 23.44 24.90 9.62
C ASN A 384 22.85 23.99 10.67
N GLU A 385 21.86 23.18 10.31
CA GLU A 385 21.51 22.00 11.11
C GLU A 385 22.14 20.76 10.46
N GLN A 386 23.27 20.37 11.04
CA GLN A 386 23.99 19.14 10.84
C GLN A 386 23.22 17.99 11.49
N TYR A 387 22.71 17.03 10.69
CA TYR A 387 22.18 15.77 11.22
C TYR A 387 23.36 14.84 11.56
N PRO A 388 23.37 14.20 12.72
CA PRO A 388 24.45 13.31 13.12
C PRO A 388 24.39 11.98 12.36
N ASN A 389 25.51 11.64 11.72
CA ASN A 389 25.83 10.30 11.22
C ASN A 389 25.83 9.30 12.39
N GLN A 390 24.87 8.40 12.46
CA GLN A 390 24.97 7.22 13.31
C GLN A 390 25.71 6.11 12.53
N GLN A 391 26.99 5.97 12.84
CA GLN A 391 27.76 4.77 12.55
C GLN A 391 27.21 3.60 13.37
N TYR A 392 26.73 2.56 12.67
CA TYR A 392 26.48 1.27 13.30
C TYR A 392 27.81 0.55 13.53
N ASN A 393 28.26 0.56 14.77
CA ASN A 393 29.32 -0.33 15.23
C ASN A 393 28.72 -1.73 15.42
N ASN A 394 29.13 -2.66 14.59
CA ASN A 394 29.04 -4.10 14.86
C ASN A 394 30.08 -4.41 15.96
N GLN A 395 29.65 -4.61 17.16
CA GLN A 395 30.42 -5.37 18.16
C GLN A 395 29.97 -6.83 18.12
N ASP A 396 30.81 -7.64 17.50
CA ASP A 396 30.88 -9.07 17.69
C ASP A 396 31.17 -9.36 19.17
N ASN A 397 30.25 -10.02 19.85
CA ASN A 397 30.55 -10.78 21.06
C ASN A 397 30.46 -12.27 20.69
N GLY A 398 31.65 -12.85 20.51
CA GLY A 398 31.80 -14.29 20.39
C GLY A 398 31.43 -14.99 21.68
N GLU A 399 30.61 -16.03 21.56
CA GLU A 399 30.65 -17.18 22.44
C GLU A 399 30.54 -18.45 21.64
N ASN A 400 31.58 -19.26 21.87
CA ASN A 400 31.79 -20.62 21.35
C ASN A 400 30.63 -21.55 21.69
N GLY A 401 30.11 -22.22 20.69
CA GLY A 401 29.29 -23.41 20.84
C GLY A 401 29.48 -24.33 19.65
N MET A 402 30.43 -25.27 19.74
CA MET A 402 30.57 -26.38 18.84
C MET A 402 29.27 -27.18 18.76
N ILE A 403 28.71 -27.33 17.57
CA ILE A 403 27.84 -28.49 17.25
C ILE A 403 28.17 -28.97 15.85
N ASN A 404 28.44 -30.26 15.82
CA ASN A 404 28.90 -31.13 14.77
C ASN A 404 28.19 -31.01 13.41
N ASN A 405 29.03 -31.05 12.36
CA ASN A 405 28.69 -31.56 11.04
C ASN A 405 28.22 -33.03 11.11
N ASP A 406 27.05 -33.31 10.56
CA ASP A 406 26.79 -34.61 9.95
C ASP A 406 25.73 -34.50 8.84
N ASN A 407 26.21 -34.72 7.62
CA ASN A 407 25.62 -35.44 6.48
C ASN A 407 24.16 -35.19 6.08
N TYR A 408 23.98 -34.55 4.92
CA TYR A 408 22.90 -34.94 4.00
C TYR A 408 23.47 -35.25 2.62
N PRO A 409 23.19 -36.46 2.04
CA PRO A 409 23.61 -36.84 0.72
C PRO A 409 22.65 -36.34 -0.34
N TYR A 410 23.23 -35.89 -1.45
CA TYR A 410 22.56 -35.76 -2.74
C TYR A 410 22.20 -37.15 -3.27
N ALA A 411 20.94 -37.32 -3.74
CA ALA A 411 20.62 -38.28 -4.80
C ALA A 411 19.31 -37.91 -5.49
N GLN A 412 19.45 -37.70 -6.80
CA GLN A 412 18.60 -37.91 -7.98
C GLN A 412 17.25 -37.22 -8.07
#